data_881c35a25690d7654db037dbc7165783
#
_entry.id   881c35a25690d7654db037dbc7165783
#
_cell.length_a   1.000
_cell.length_b   1.000
_cell.length_c   1.000
_cell.angle_alpha   90.00
_cell.angle_beta   90.00
_cell.angle_gamma   90.00
#
_symmetry.space_group_name_H-M   'P 1'
#
loop_
_entity.id
_entity.type
_entity.pdbx_description
1 polymer ?
#
loop_
_entity_poly.entity_id
_entity_poly.type
_entity_poly.pdbx_seq_one_letter_code
_entity_poly.pdbx_strand_id
1 'polypeptide(L)'
;HIHEIALDWLCVGIDPEVATIYVQSAVPEIAELHLLLSMITPHNWVEREPTLKDMVKMLDSDPNAAHDKITYGLLGYPVLMTADILSFKGNLVPVGKDQESHLEFARDVARRFNRLFEVEYFPEPKPEFTETPLLKGLDGQKMGKSFNNDIKIADTESDTEKKVKQAITDRTRIAKSDPGHTDLCEVPWPLYNIFAKDSLTLVKTECETAQIGCVDCKRRLAGHINEFFRPFREKREKLAKDPDQVRKIIEYGNAKARKVAGATLKDVRDIMGMTNW
;
A
#
# COMPACT_ATOMS: atom_id res chain seq x y z
N HIS A 1 -11.16 -7.34 -9.73
CA HIS A 1 -10.26 -6.72 -8.75
C HIS A 1 -9.83 -5.30 -9.13
N ILE A 2 -9.36 -5.02 -10.36
CA ILE A 2 -8.92 -3.67 -10.79
C ILE A 2 -10.04 -2.65 -10.61
N HIS A 3 -11.26 -2.96 -11.08
CA HIS A 3 -12.43 -2.09 -10.94
C HIS A 3 -12.75 -1.79 -9.47
N GLU A 4 -12.68 -2.78 -8.57
CA GLU A 4 -12.93 -2.60 -7.14
C GLU A 4 -11.91 -1.66 -6.49
N ILE A 5 -10.63 -1.80 -6.85
CA ILE A 5 -9.57 -0.90 -6.35
C ILE A 5 -9.80 0.54 -6.84
N ALA A 6 -10.17 0.71 -8.10
CA ALA A 6 -10.48 2.02 -8.65
C ALA A 6 -11.69 2.66 -7.95
N LEU A 7 -12.75 1.88 -7.67
CA LEU A 7 -13.89 2.34 -6.87
C LEU A 7 -13.45 2.83 -5.48
N ASP A 8 -12.60 2.05 -4.80
CA ASP A 8 -12.11 2.40 -3.47
C ASP A 8 -11.30 3.70 -3.51
N TRP A 9 -10.42 3.89 -4.50
CA TRP A 9 -9.65 5.12 -4.66
C TRP A 9 -10.52 6.34 -4.96
N LEU A 10 -11.47 6.19 -5.87
CA LEU A 10 -12.39 7.28 -6.23
C LEU A 10 -13.31 7.66 -5.06
N CYS A 11 -13.78 6.68 -4.28
CA CYS A 11 -14.68 6.97 -3.17
C CYS A 11 -13.96 7.70 -2.02
N VAL A 12 -12.68 7.39 -1.74
CA VAL A 12 -11.91 8.09 -0.70
C VAL A 12 -11.42 9.48 -1.13
N GLY A 13 -11.68 9.89 -2.38
CA GLY A 13 -11.45 11.26 -2.81
C GLY A 13 -10.28 11.47 -3.76
N ILE A 14 -9.68 10.40 -4.31
CA ILE A 14 -8.74 10.57 -5.42
C ILE A 14 -9.53 11.13 -6.60
N ASP A 15 -9.15 12.34 -7.01
CA ASP A 15 -9.79 13.07 -8.11
C ASP A 15 -9.11 12.70 -9.44
N PRO A 16 -9.81 12.06 -10.39
CA PRO A 16 -9.24 11.65 -11.67
C PRO A 16 -8.88 12.84 -12.58
N GLU A 17 -9.38 14.05 -12.32
CA GLU A 17 -8.97 15.24 -13.05
C GLU A 17 -7.55 15.70 -12.64
N VAL A 18 -7.17 15.46 -11.39
CA VAL A 18 -5.86 15.81 -10.83
C VAL A 18 -4.90 14.63 -10.88
N ALA A 19 -5.34 13.47 -10.41
CA ALA A 19 -4.54 12.25 -10.34
C ALA A 19 -4.77 11.35 -11.57
N THR A 20 -3.74 10.65 -12.01
CA THR A 20 -3.84 9.68 -13.11
C THR A 20 -3.97 8.28 -12.55
N ILE A 21 -5.16 7.68 -12.65
CA ILE A 21 -5.43 6.29 -12.26
C ILE A 21 -5.30 5.42 -13.50
N TYR A 22 -4.35 4.49 -13.51
CA TYR A 22 -4.11 3.64 -14.67
C TYR A 22 -3.81 2.19 -14.25
N VAL A 23 -3.91 1.29 -15.21
CA VAL A 23 -3.55 -0.13 -15.06
C VAL A 23 -2.12 -0.33 -15.58
N GLN A 24 -1.20 -0.79 -14.74
CA GLN A 24 0.21 -0.99 -15.10
C GLN A 24 0.37 -1.78 -16.41
N SER A 25 -0.36 -2.91 -16.55
CA SER A 25 -0.28 -3.75 -17.75
C SER A 25 -0.86 -3.10 -19.03
N ALA A 26 -1.59 -1.99 -18.90
CA ALA A 26 -2.03 -1.17 -20.02
C ALA A 26 -0.98 -0.15 -20.49
N VAL A 27 0.17 -0.08 -19.80
CA VAL A 27 1.30 0.81 -20.11
C VAL A 27 2.56 -0.04 -20.35
N PRO A 28 2.66 -0.72 -21.49
CA PRO A 28 3.77 -1.63 -21.81
C PRO A 28 5.14 -0.95 -21.82
N GLU A 29 5.16 0.36 -21.96
CA GLU A 29 6.36 1.21 -21.89
C GLU A 29 7.11 1.06 -20.54
N ILE A 30 6.38 0.78 -19.46
CA ILE A 30 6.96 0.49 -18.12
C ILE A 30 7.74 -0.83 -18.17
N ALA A 31 7.16 -1.86 -18.80
CA ALA A 31 7.82 -3.17 -18.91
C ALA A 31 9.08 -3.09 -19.78
N GLU A 32 9.08 -2.28 -20.83
CA GLU A 32 10.28 -2.07 -21.63
C GLU A 32 11.33 -1.25 -20.87
N LEU A 33 10.93 -0.20 -20.16
CA LEU A 33 11.87 0.53 -19.29
C LEU A 33 12.47 -0.39 -18.23
N HIS A 34 11.66 -1.28 -17.61
CA HIS A 34 12.16 -2.30 -16.69
C HIS A 34 13.27 -3.15 -17.34
N LEU A 35 13.06 -3.62 -18.57
CA LEU A 35 14.07 -4.40 -19.29
C LEU A 35 15.36 -3.59 -19.48
N LEU A 36 15.27 -2.34 -19.93
CA LEU A 36 16.44 -1.48 -20.15
C LEU A 36 17.21 -1.20 -18.84
N LEU A 37 16.48 -0.88 -17.75
CA LEU A 37 17.08 -0.68 -16.44
C LEU A 37 17.70 -1.96 -15.89
N SER A 38 17.12 -3.13 -16.17
CA SER A 38 17.69 -4.42 -15.73
C SER A 38 19.08 -4.69 -16.33
N MET A 39 19.35 -4.19 -17.55
CA MET A 39 20.66 -4.35 -18.21
C MET A 39 21.77 -3.59 -17.50
N ILE A 40 21.46 -2.55 -16.76
CA ILE A 40 22.43 -1.74 -16.04
C ILE A 40 22.44 -1.99 -14.53
N THR A 41 21.48 -2.77 -14.01
CA THR A 41 21.34 -3.06 -12.58
C THR A 41 22.20 -4.27 -12.19
N PRO A 42 23.19 -4.12 -11.29
CA PRO A 42 24.02 -5.24 -10.85
C PRO A 42 23.19 -6.30 -10.11
N HIS A 43 23.41 -7.57 -10.41
CA HIS A 43 22.72 -8.70 -9.79
C HIS A 43 22.77 -8.67 -8.25
N ASN A 44 23.94 -8.36 -7.68
CA ASN A 44 24.12 -8.29 -6.23
C ASN A 44 23.33 -7.17 -5.54
N TRP A 45 22.84 -6.17 -6.28
CA TRP A 45 21.96 -5.15 -5.71
C TRP A 45 20.58 -5.74 -5.45
N VAL A 46 20.06 -6.51 -6.39
CA VAL A 46 18.75 -7.14 -6.30
C VAL A 46 18.74 -8.20 -5.19
N GLU A 47 19.80 -9.04 -5.09
CA GLU A 47 19.89 -10.06 -4.04
C GLU A 47 20.00 -9.49 -2.61
N ARG A 48 20.53 -8.27 -2.46
CA ARG A 48 20.65 -7.61 -1.16
C ARG A 48 19.35 -6.98 -0.69
N GLU A 49 18.35 -6.86 -1.56
CA GLU A 49 17.08 -6.22 -1.20
C GLU A 49 16.43 -6.95 0.00
N PRO A 50 16.20 -6.26 1.13
CA PRO A 50 15.70 -6.90 2.36
C PRO A 50 14.35 -7.60 2.16
N THR A 51 13.45 -6.98 1.39
CA THR A 51 12.10 -7.51 1.16
C THR A 51 12.14 -8.80 0.35
N LEU A 52 13.09 -8.95 -0.59
CA LEU A 52 13.27 -10.20 -1.31
C LEU A 52 13.62 -11.34 -0.34
N LYS A 53 14.51 -11.08 0.62
CA LYS A 53 14.89 -12.08 1.64
C LYS A 53 13.72 -12.50 2.52
N ASP A 54 12.85 -11.56 2.86
CA ASP A 54 11.65 -11.87 3.66
C ASP A 54 10.62 -12.64 2.83
N MET A 55 10.44 -12.30 1.56
CA MET A 55 9.58 -13.07 0.64
C MET A 55 10.09 -14.50 0.45
N VAL A 56 11.40 -14.71 0.30
CA VAL A 56 12.02 -16.04 0.19
C VAL A 56 11.70 -16.89 1.41
N LYS A 57 11.82 -16.34 2.64
CA LYS A 57 11.45 -17.05 3.87
C LYS A 57 9.97 -17.46 3.92
N MET A 58 9.08 -16.70 3.24
CA MET A 58 7.66 -17.03 3.15
C MET A 58 7.35 -18.12 2.12
N LEU A 59 8.25 -18.34 1.14
CA LEU A 59 8.06 -19.35 0.09
C LEU A 59 8.31 -20.77 0.60
N ASP A 60 9.31 -20.92 1.48
CA ASP A 60 9.62 -22.18 2.12
C ASP A 60 10.41 -21.95 3.42
N SER A 61 10.21 -22.85 4.40
CA SER A 61 10.98 -22.86 5.64
C SER A 61 12.41 -23.39 5.45
N ASP A 62 12.65 -24.21 4.40
CA ASP A 62 13.99 -24.63 3.98
C ASP A 62 14.58 -23.56 3.02
N PRO A 63 15.71 -22.91 3.39
CA PRO A 63 16.31 -21.88 2.55
C PRO A 63 16.73 -22.37 1.16
N ASN A 64 17.13 -23.64 1.01
CA ASN A 64 17.53 -24.20 -0.29
C ASN A 64 16.29 -24.43 -1.17
N ALA A 65 15.23 -25.02 -0.63
CA ALA A 65 13.97 -25.22 -1.33
C ALA A 65 13.28 -23.88 -1.66
N ALA A 66 13.44 -22.86 -0.80
CA ALA A 66 12.97 -21.50 -1.06
C ALA A 66 13.71 -20.85 -2.23
N HIS A 67 15.03 -21.04 -2.33
CA HIS A 67 15.83 -20.50 -3.42
C HIS A 67 15.38 -21.01 -4.79
N ASP A 68 15.06 -22.30 -4.90
CA ASP A 68 14.58 -22.90 -6.14
C ASP A 68 13.18 -22.40 -6.58
N LYS A 69 12.44 -21.76 -5.66
CA LYS A 69 11.14 -21.15 -5.93
C LYS A 69 11.23 -19.69 -6.39
N ILE A 70 12.42 -19.09 -6.37
CA ILE A 70 12.61 -17.70 -6.81
C ILE A 70 12.56 -17.66 -8.34
N THR A 71 11.46 -17.16 -8.87
CA THR A 71 11.39 -16.88 -10.31
C THR A 71 12.19 -15.63 -10.66
N TYR A 72 12.59 -15.51 -11.94
CA TYR A 72 13.22 -14.29 -12.44
C TYR A 72 12.35 -13.04 -12.21
N GLY A 73 11.03 -13.15 -12.37
CA GLY A 73 10.10 -12.06 -12.09
C GLY A 73 10.11 -11.65 -10.61
N LEU A 74 10.21 -12.62 -9.69
CA LEU A 74 10.33 -12.31 -8.27
C LEU A 74 11.70 -11.67 -7.93
N LEU A 75 12.77 -12.11 -8.57
CA LEU A 75 14.09 -11.51 -8.41
C LEU A 75 14.10 -10.08 -8.96
N GLY A 76 13.48 -9.85 -10.12
CA GLY A 76 13.52 -8.58 -10.85
C GLY A 76 12.50 -7.53 -10.39
N TYR A 77 11.57 -7.83 -9.46
CA TYR A 77 10.51 -6.90 -9.09
C TYR A 77 11.01 -5.53 -8.55
N PRO A 78 12.15 -5.38 -7.84
CA PRO A 78 12.62 -4.07 -7.41
C PRO A 78 13.00 -3.16 -8.59
N VAL A 79 13.48 -3.76 -9.68
CA VAL A 79 13.75 -3.02 -10.94
C VAL A 79 12.43 -2.62 -11.60
N LEU A 80 11.39 -3.45 -11.55
CA LEU A 80 10.07 -3.09 -12.07
C LEU A 80 9.44 -1.94 -11.27
N MET A 81 9.52 -1.97 -9.94
CA MET A 81 9.07 -0.86 -9.10
C MET A 81 9.84 0.43 -9.40
N THR A 82 11.14 0.31 -9.65
CA THR A 82 11.96 1.44 -10.11
C THR A 82 11.46 1.99 -11.45
N ALA A 83 11.10 1.12 -12.41
CA ALA A 83 10.55 1.52 -13.68
C ALA A 83 9.18 2.19 -13.53
N ASP A 84 8.31 1.74 -12.61
CA ASP A 84 7.04 2.40 -12.28
C ASP A 84 7.26 3.86 -11.85
N ILE A 85 8.28 4.13 -11.06
CA ILE A 85 8.60 5.47 -10.57
C ILE A 85 9.27 6.32 -11.66
N LEU A 86 10.28 5.78 -12.31
CA LEU A 86 11.12 6.53 -13.25
C LEU A 86 10.43 6.76 -14.60
N SER A 87 9.47 5.94 -15.02
CA SER A 87 8.64 6.18 -16.21
C SER A 87 7.92 7.53 -16.17
N PHE A 88 7.60 7.99 -14.97
CA PHE A 88 6.91 9.26 -14.72
C PHE A 88 7.84 10.34 -14.13
N LYS A 89 9.15 10.07 -14.05
CA LYS A 89 10.14 10.95 -13.40
C LYS A 89 9.69 11.37 -12.00
N GLY A 90 9.13 10.43 -11.23
CA GLY A 90 8.63 10.66 -9.88
C GLY A 90 9.75 11.15 -8.96
N ASN A 91 9.60 12.34 -8.40
CA ASN A 91 10.55 12.93 -7.46
C ASN A 91 10.13 12.79 -6.00
N LEU A 92 8.83 12.56 -5.75
CA LEU A 92 8.24 12.33 -4.43
C LEU A 92 7.33 11.11 -4.49
N VAL A 93 7.52 10.16 -3.58
CA VAL A 93 6.78 8.89 -3.58
C VAL A 93 6.19 8.66 -2.19
N PRO A 94 4.86 8.80 -2.03
CA PRO A 94 4.20 8.51 -0.75
C PRO A 94 4.23 7.00 -0.50
N VAL A 95 4.90 6.59 0.57
CA VAL A 95 5.08 5.18 0.92
C VAL A 95 5.07 4.95 2.42
N GLY A 96 4.77 3.72 2.83
CA GLY A 96 5.05 3.26 4.18
C GLY A 96 6.56 3.13 4.42
N LYS A 97 6.98 3.22 5.69
CA LYS A 97 8.39 3.12 6.07
C LYS A 97 9.03 1.77 5.67
N ASP A 98 8.24 0.73 5.54
CA ASP A 98 8.65 -0.60 5.06
C ASP A 98 9.08 -0.61 3.58
N GLN A 99 8.79 0.45 2.81
CA GLN A 99 9.18 0.61 1.41
C GLN A 99 10.45 1.47 1.23
N GLU A 100 11.09 1.91 2.31
CA GLU A 100 12.26 2.79 2.25
C GLU A 100 13.42 2.17 1.46
N SER A 101 13.69 0.86 1.67
CA SER A 101 14.76 0.15 0.94
C SER A 101 14.53 0.13 -0.58
N HIS A 102 13.28 -0.04 -1.01
CA HIS A 102 12.93 0.00 -2.43
C HIS A 102 13.15 1.38 -3.05
N LEU A 103 12.90 2.45 -2.29
CA LEU A 103 13.17 3.82 -2.76
C LEU A 103 14.67 4.09 -2.86
N GLU A 104 15.48 3.60 -1.90
CA GLU A 104 16.94 3.69 -1.99
C GLU A 104 17.45 2.91 -3.21
N PHE A 105 16.92 1.72 -3.46
CA PHE A 105 17.23 0.96 -4.66
C PHE A 105 16.90 1.74 -5.94
N ALA A 106 15.73 2.36 -6.02
CA ALA A 106 15.32 3.17 -7.17
C ALA A 106 16.24 4.38 -7.39
N ARG A 107 16.70 5.03 -6.30
CA ARG A 107 17.68 6.13 -6.34
C ARG A 107 19.03 5.65 -6.86
N ASP A 108 19.49 4.50 -6.41
CA ASP A 108 20.77 3.93 -6.85
C ASP A 108 20.74 3.61 -8.35
N VAL A 109 19.62 3.06 -8.84
CA VAL A 109 19.45 2.79 -10.29
C VAL A 109 19.39 4.10 -11.08
N ALA A 110 18.66 5.11 -10.61
CA ALA A 110 18.61 6.44 -11.24
C ALA A 110 20.00 7.09 -11.35
N ARG A 111 20.74 7.12 -10.22
CA ARG A 111 22.14 7.63 -10.19
C ARG A 111 23.05 6.84 -11.13
N ARG A 112 22.89 5.51 -11.14
CA ARG A 112 23.69 4.67 -12.02
C ARG A 112 23.42 4.96 -13.48
N PHE A 113 22.16 5.10 -13.88
CA PHE A 113 21.78 5.49 -15.23
C PHE A 113 22.43 6.83 -15.60
N ASN A 114 22.20 7.86 -14.80
CA ASN A 114 22.71 9.21 -15.05
C ASN A 114 24.25 9.23 -15.18
N ARG A 115 24.94 8.51 -14.30
CA ARG A 115 26.40 8.42 -14.35
C ARG A 115 26.93 7.62 -15.54
N LEU A 116 26.26 6.50 -15.88
CA LEU A 116 26.73 5.60 -16.95
C LEU A 116 26.64 6.27 -18.33
N PHE A 117 25.59 7.07 -18.52
CA PHE A 117 25.34 7.78 -19.78
C PHE A 117 25.74 9.27 -19.74
N GLU A 118 26.36 9.72 -18.65
CA GLU A 118 26.83 11.10 -18.46
C GLU A 118 25.72 12.16 -18.66
N VAL A 119 24.53 11.89 -18.10
CA VAL A 119 23.34 12.75 -18.18
C VAL A 119 22.76 13.07 -16.81
N GLU A 120 21.97 14.12 -16.70
CA GLU A 120 21.08 14.42 -15.58
C GLU A 120 19.62 14.22 -16.03
N TYR A 121 19.21 12.98 -16.21
CA TYR A 121 17.91 12.65 -16.81
C TYR A 121 16.88 12.19 -15.79
N PHE A 122 17.19 11.19 -14.96
CA PHE A 122 16.30 10.72 -13.92
C PHE A 122 16.49 11.48 -12.61
N PRO A 123 15.40 11.98 -12.00
CA PRO A 123 15.47 12.49 -10.64
C PRO A 123 15.73 11.35 -9.65
N GLU A 124 16.28 11.67 -8.50
CA GLU A 124 16.37 10.76 -7.37
C GLU A 124 15.06 10.82 -6.58
N PRO A 125 14.22 9.77 -6.59
CA PRO A 125 12.95 9.78 -5.88
C PRO A 125 13.16 9.90 -4.35
N LYS A 126 12.34 10.71 -3.70
CA LYS A 126 12.34 10.87 -2.24
C LYS A 126 11.09 10.22 -1.64
N PRO A 127 11.22 9.48 -0.52
CA PRO A 127 10.07 8.98 0.19
C PRO A 127 9.31 10.11 0.88
N GLU A 128 8.01 10.05 0.85
CA GLU A 128 7.13 10.81 1.74
C GLU A 128 6.43 9.81 2.66
N PHE A 129 6.85 9.79 3.92
CA PHE A 129 6.28 8.87 4.90
C PHE A 129 4.99 9.42 5.47
N THR A 130 3.99 8.57 5.59
CA THR A 130 2.77 8.91 6.31
C THR A 130 3.06 8.93 7.82
N GLU A 131 2.52 9.90 8.53
CA GLU A 131 2.58 9.97 10.00
C GLU A 131 1.75 8.87 10.68
N THR A 132 0.99 8.11 9.91
CA THR A 132 0.10 7.08 10.45
C THR A 132 0.91 5.89 10.97
N PRO A 133 0.73 5.52 12.24
CA PRO A 133 1.43 4.39 12.82
C PRO A 133 1.05 3.09 12.09
N LEU A 134 1.96 2.12 12.11
CA LEU A 134 1.72 0.81 11.55
C LEU A 134 0.60 0.12 12.34
N LEU A 135 -0.55 -0.08 11.70
CA LEU A 135 -1.68 -0.75 12.31
C LEU A 135 -1.50 -2.26 12.27
N LYS A 136 -1.76 -2.90 13.41
CA LYS A 136 -1.90 -4.34 13.48
C LYS A 136 -3.24 -4.78 12.90
N GLY A 137 -3.29 -5.97 12.32
CA GLY A 137 -4.52 -6.64 11.96
C GLY A 137 -5.38 -6.96 13.17
N LEU A 138 -6.62 -7.33 12.96
CA LEU A 138 -7.58 -7.61 14.03
C LEU A 138 -7.14 -8.75 14.96
N ASP A 139 -6.27 -9.63 14.47
CA ASP A 139 -5.62 -10.74 15.19
C ASP A 139 -4.32 -10.32 15.91
N GLY A 140 -3.93 -9.04 15.83
CA GLY A 140 -2.70 -8.50 16.42
C GLY A 140 -1.44 -8.75 15.63
N GLN A 141 -1.52 -9.44 14.50
CA GLN A 141 -0.40 -9.67 13.59
C GLN A 141 -0.28 -8.53 12.57
N LYS A 142 0.70 -8.63 11.66
CA LYS A 142 0.81 -7.68 10.54
C LYS A 142 -0.50 -7.69 9.74
N MET A 143 -1.10 -6.52 9.52
CA MET A 143 -2.30 -6.39 8.70
C MET A 143 -2.01 -6.76 7.25
N GLY A 144 -2.88 -7.57 6.64
CA GLY A 144 -2.73 -7.95 5.24
C GLY A 144 -3.98 -8.60 4.65
N LYS A 145 -4.24 -8.31 3.38
CA LYS A 145 -5.39 -8.87 2.65
C LYS A 145 -5.40 -10.41 2.64
N SER A 146 -4.22 -11.01 2.52
CA SER A 146 -4.04 -12.48 2.53
C SER A 146 -4.34 -13.12 3.89
N PHE A 147 -4.28 -12.36 4.98
CA PHE A 147 -4.58 -12.82 6.32
C PHE A 147 -6.03 -12.60 6.74
N ASN A 148 -6.80 -11.87 5.92
CA ASN A 148 -8.21 -11.52 6.19
C ASN A 148 -8.42 -10.90 7.59
N ASN A 149 -7.43 -10.14 8.06
CA ASN A 149 -7.40 -9.48 9.36
C ASN A 149 -7.54 -7.94 9.26
N ASP A 150 -7.97 -7.45 8.10
CA ASP A 150 -8.19 -6.05 7.76
C ASP A 150 -9.66 -5.63 7.87
N ILE A 151 -9.89 -4.31 7.97
CA ILE A 151 -11.20 -3.68 7.79
C ILE A 151 -11.17 -2.98 6.44
N LYS A 152 -12.05 -3.38 5.52
CA LYS A 152 -12.13 -2.81 4.17
C LYS A 152 -13.12 -1.66 4.11
N ILE A 153 -12.86 -0.67 3.27
CA ILE A 153 -13.82 0.40 2.96
C ILE A 153 -15.12 -0.21 2.40
N ALA A 154 -15.00 -1.28 1.62
CA ALA A 154 -16.13 -2.01 1.03
C ALA A 154 -16.89 -2.90 2.01
N ASP A 155 -16.43 -3.09 3.25
CA ASP A 155 -17.17 -3.85 4.26
C ASP A 155 -18.50 -3.14 4.59
N THR A 156 -19.56 -3.91 4.76
CA THR A 156 -20.82 -3.38 5.29
C THR A 156 -20.67 -2.96 6.76
N GLU A 157 -21.60 -2.16 7.28
CA GLU A 157 -21.62 -1.81 8.71
C GLU A 157 -21.65 -3.08 9.58
N SER A 158 -22.47 -4.07 9.22
CA SER A 158 -22.56 -5.36 9.91
C SER A 158 -21.25 -6.15 9.85
N ASP A 159 -20.55 -6.17 8.71
CA ASP A 159 -19.30 -6.88 8.59
C ASP A 159 -18.17 -6.19 9.39
N THR A 160 -18.14 -4.86 9.40
CA THR A 160 -17.26 -4.08 10.26
C THR A 160 -17.49 -4.42 11.73
N GLU A 161 -18.74 -4.47 12.20
CA GLU A 161 -19.07 -4.84 13.57
C GLU A 161 -18.60 -6.26 13.91
N LYS A 162 -18.84 -7.24 13.03
CA LYS A 162 -18.39 -8.62 13.22
C LYS A 162 -16.88 -8.71 13.33
N LYS A 163 -16.16 -8.03 12.42
CA LYS A 163 -14.70 -7.98 12.39
C LYS A 163 -14.13 -7.33 13.64
N VAL A 164 -14.59 -6.15 14.02
CA VAL A 164 -14.12 -5.43 15.21
C VAL A 164 -14.43 -6.20 16.48
N LYS A 165 -15.54 -6.92 16.55
CA LYS A 165 -15.88 -7.81 17.68
C LYS A 165 -14.82 -8.90 17.90
N GLN A 166 -14.19 -9.39 16.85
CA GLN A 166 -13.14 -10.41 16.90
C GLN A 166 -11.76 -9.85 17.26
N ALA A 167 -11.58 -8.52 17.20
CA ALA A 167 -10.29 -7.88 17.48
C ALA A 167 -9.76 -8.29 18.86
N ILE A 168 -8.47 -8.61 18.92
CA ILE A 168 -7.82 -8.93 20.20
C ILE A 168 -7.70 -7.67 21.06
N THR A 169 -7.88 -7.87 22.35
CA THR A 169 -7.80 -6.82 23.36
C THR A 169 -6.68 -7.12 24.35
N ASP A 170 -6.65 -6.39 25.47
CA ASP A 170 -5.81 -6.72 26.61
C ASP A 170 -6.10 -8.16 27.08
N ARG A 171 -5.11 -9.03 26.94
CA ARG A 171 -5.20 -10.45 27.32
C ARG A 171 -5.10 -10.68 28.82
N THR A 172 -4.68 -9.67 29.57
CA THR A 172 -4.58 -9.76 31.03
C THR A 172 -5.92 -9.54 31.71
N ARG A 173 -6.87 -8.90 31.01
CA ARG A 173 -8.22 -8.66 31.50
C ARG A 173 -9.11 -9.87 31.27
N ILE A 174 -9.41 -10.62 32.36
CA ILE A 174 -10.19 -11.87 32.32
C ILE A 174 -11.69 -11.59 32.50
N ALA A 175 -12.06 -10.79 33.48
CA ALA A 175 -13.45 -10.48 33.79
C ALA A 175 -13.82 -9.04 33.42
N LYS A 176 -15.13 -8.78 33.20
CA LYS A 176 -15.62 -7.41 32.95
C LYS A 176 -15.34 -6.47 34.10
N SER A 177 -15.31 -6.99 35.34
CA SER A 177 -15.03 -6.27 36.58
C SER A 177 -13.55 -5.91 36.75
N ASP A 178 -12.65 -6.52 35.98
CA ASP A 178 -11.23 -6.22 36.08
C ASP A 178 -10.91 -4.91 35.37
N PRO A 179 -10.03 -4.06 35.92
CA PRO A 179 -9.48 -2.92 35.21
C PRO A 179 -8.81 -3.37 33.91
N GLY A 180 -9.01 -2.63 32.84
CA GLY A 180 -8.30 -2.86 31.59
C GLY A 180 -7.06 -1.96 31.49
N HIS A 181 -6.15 -2.32 30.59
CA HIS A 181 -4.91 -1.60 30.32
C HIS A 181 -4.88 -1.17 28.85
N THR A 182 -5.02 0.12 28.60
CA THR A 182 -5.10 0.64 27.22
C THR A 182 -3.79 0.46 26.47
N ASP A 183 -2.65 0.48 27.13
CA ASP A 183 -1.31 0.22 26.60
C ASP A 183 -1.10 -1.25 26.18
N LEU A 184 -1.82 -2.19 26.80
CA LEU A 184 -1.81 -3.62 26.44
C LEU A 184 -2.91 -3.97 25.43
N CYS A 185 -3.80 -3.04 25.11
CA CYS A 185 -4.89 -3.23 24.17
C CYS A 185 -4.42 -3.01 22.72
N GLU A 186 -3.82 -4.03 22.13
CA GLU A 186 -3.02 -3.96 20.90
C GLU A 186 -3.78 -3.52 19.64
N VAL A 187 -5.09 -3.74 19.56
CA VAL A 187 -5.87 -3.46 18.34
C VAL A 187 -6.93 -2.37 18.57
N PRO A 188 -7.91 -2.50 19.49
CA PRO A 188 -8.94 -1.48 19.64
C PRO A 188 -8.37 -0.11 20.03
N TRP A 189 -7.37 -0.04 20.90
CA TRP A 189 -6.84 1.24 21.35
C TRP A 189 -6.18 2.07 20.24
N PRO A 190 -5.28 1.53 19.41
CA PRO A 190 -4.79 2.23 18.22
C PRO A 190 -5.90 2.66 17.26
N LEU A 191 -6.94 1.86 17.06
CA LEU A 191 -8.07 2.22 16.21
C LEU A 191 -8.90 3.37 16.82
N TYR A 192 -9.10 3.41 18.13
CA TYR A 192 -9.71 4.57 18.78
C TYR A 192 -8.91 5.86 18.54
N ASN A 193 -7.59 5.79 18.57
CA ASN A 193 -6.72 6.94 18.28
C ASN A 193 -6.90 7.50 16.87
N ILE A 194 -7.40 6.69 15.93
CA ILE A 194 -7.64 7.11 14.56
C ILE A 194 -9.08 7.57 14.38
N PHE A 195 -10.05 6.75 14.80
CA PHE A 195 -11.45 6.92 14.42
C PHE A 195 -12.30 7.65 15.48
N ALA A 196 -11.78 7.82 16.69
CA ALA A 196 -12.56 8.37 17.80
C ALA A 196 -11.71 9.18 18.79
N LYS A 197 -10.87 10.09 18.29
CA LYS A 197 -9.94 10.90 19.10
C LYS A 197 -10.64 11.64 20.24
N ASP A 198 -11.82 12.18 20.00
CA ASP A 198 -12.59 12.94 21.00
C ASP A 198 -13.13 12.05 22.15
N SER A 199 -13.22 10.75 21.92
CA SER A 199 -13.69 9.77 22.91
C SER A 199 -12.56 9.12 23.72
N LEU A 200 -11.29 9.37 23.40
CA LEU A 200 -10.14 8.68 23.98
C LEU A 200 -10.11 8.77 25.51
N THR A 201 -10.22 9.98 26.07
CA THR A 201 -10.17 10.21 27.52
C THR A 201 -11.28 9.46 28.24
N LEU A 202 -12.49 9.52 27.70
CA LEU A 202 -13.65 8.83 28.28
C LEU A 202 -13.45 7.31 28.26
N VAL A 203 -13.11 6.76 27.08
CA VAL A 203 -12.95 5.31 26.89
C VAL A 203 -11.79 4.77 27.74
N LYS A 204 -10.69 5.54 27.85
CA LYS A 204 -9.57 5.20 28.73
C LYS A 204 -10.03 5.08 30.18
N THR A 205 -10.70 6.12 30.69
CA THR A 205 -11.21 6.12 32.07
C THR A 205 -12.15 4.96 32.32
N GLU A 206 -13.16 4.76 31.45
CA GLU A 206 -14.13 3.67 31.61
C GLU A 206 -13.47 2.27 31.54
N CYS A 207 -12.41 2.10 30.73
CA CYS A 207 -11.66 0.86 30.62
C CYS A 207 -10.84 0.59 31.89
N GLU A 208 -10.06 1.56 32.34
CA GLU A 208 -9.14 1.44 33.48
C GLU A 208 -9.89 1.35 34.83
N THR A 209 -11.14 1.84 34.87
CA THR A 209 -12.01 1.73 36.07
C THR A 209 -13.05 0.61 35.97
N ALA A 210 -12.94 -0.28 34.98
CA ALA A 210 -13.85 -1.38 34.75
C ALA A 210 -15.33 -0.99 34.47
N GLN A 211 -15.59 0.27 34.10
CA GLN A 211 -16.94 0.74 33.79
C GLN A 211 -17.44 0.24 32.40
N ILE A 212 -16.52 -0.04 31.47
CA ILE A 212 -16.87 -0.62 30.18
C ILE A 212 -16.20 -2.00 29.99
N GLY A 213 -16.94 -2.98 29.49
CA GLY A 213 -16.38 -4.28 29.10
C GLY A 213 -15.82 -4.24 27.67
N CYS A 214 -14.87 -5.15 27.34
CA CYS A 214 -14.25 -5.19 26.01
C CYS A 214 -15.25 -5.37 24.87
N VAL A 215 -16.36 -6.10 25.08
CA VAL A 215 -17.40 -6.29 24.06
C VAL A 215 -18.11 -4.97 23.75
N ASP A 216 -18.48 -4.22 24.78
CA ASP A 216 -19.19 -2.93 24.62
C ASP A 216 -18.24 -1.87 24.07
N CYS A 217 -16.97 -1.87 24.50
CA CYS A 217 -15.92 -1.02 23.95
C CYS A 217 -15.74 -1.26 22.45
N LYS A 218 -15.61 -2.51 22.02
CA LYS A 218 -15.48 -2.86 20.59
C LYS A 218 -16.73 -2.50 19.77
N ARG A 219 -17.94 -2.65 20.36
CA ARG A 219 -19.18 -2.23 19.69
C ARG A 219 -19.21 -0.72 19.46
N ARG A 220 -18.80 0.08 20.48
CA ARG A 220 -18.70 1.54 20.36
C ARG A 220 -17.66 1.92 19.29
N LEU A 221 -16.49 1.28 19.29
CA LEU A 221 -15.48 1.48 18.27
C LEU A 221 -16.00 1.20 16.85
N ALA A 222 -16.71 0.08 16.66
CA ALA A 222 -17.31 -0.26 15.37
C ALA A 222 -18.29 0.82 14.88
N GLY A 223 -19.04 1.43 15.79
CA GLY A 223 -19.91 2.58 15.49
C GLY A 223 -19.10 3.77 14.95
N HIS A 224 -18.02 4.15 15.60
CA HIS A 224 -17.15 5.24 15.14
C HIS A 224 -16.51 4.93 13.77
N ILE A 225 -16.05 3.70 13.56
CA ILE A 225 -15.50 3.26 12.26
C ILE A 225 -16.56 3.33 11.16
N ASN A 226 -17.78 2.87 11.45
CA ASN A 226 -18.89 2.90 10.50
C ASN A 226 -19.30 4.34 10.16
N GLU A 227 -19.34 5.23 11.14
CA GLU A 227 -19.65 6.64 10.91
C GLU A 227 -18.58 7.30 10.04
N PHE A 228 -17.30 7.03 10.31
CA PHE A 228 -16.19 7.52 9.50
C PHE A 228 -16.26 7.03 8.06
N PHE A 229 -16.57 5.75 7.84
CA PHE A 229 -16.60 5.18 6.48
C PHE A 229 -17.93 5.44 5.74
N ARG A 230 -19.00 5.86 6.40
CA ARG A 230 -20.32 6.07 5.78
C ARG A 230 -20.26 6.93 4.52
N PRO A 231 -19.68 8.14 4.49
CA PRO A 231 -19.65 8.98 3.29
C PRO A 231 -18.88 8.32 2.14
N PHE A 232 -17.83 7.56 2.43
CA PHE A 232 -17.07 6.83 1.43
C PHE A 232 -17.86 5.66 0.84
N ARG A 233 -18.57 4.91 1.69
CA ARG A 233 -19.45 3.81 1.27
C ARG A 233 -20.59 4.30 0.40
N GLU A 234 -21.25 5.39 0.77
CA GLU A 234 -22.32 6.00 -0.03
C GLU A 234 -21.81 6.45 -1.41
N LYS A 235 -20.62 7.08 -1.46
CA LYS A 235 -19.99 7.47 -2.72
C LYS A 235 -19.62 6.24 -3.56
N ARG A 236 -19.08 5.19 -2.91
CA ARG A 236 -18.74 3.93 -3.57
C ARG A 236 -19.96 3.25 -4.19
N GLU A 237 -21.08 3.20 -3.47
CA GLU A 237 -22.33 2.63 -3.98
C GLU A 237 -22.87 3.41 -5.19
N LYS A 238 -22.75 4.74 -5.20
CA LYS A 238 -23.13 5.57 -6.35
C LYS A 238 -22.27 5.26 -7.56
N LEU A 239 -20.95 5.20 -7.39
CA LEU A 239 -20.01 4.88 -8.46
C LEU A 239 -20.19 3.45 -8.98
N ALA A 240 -20.48 2.49 -8.10
CA ALA A 240 -20.70 1.09 -8.49
C ALA A 240 -21.94 0.89 -9.37
N LYS A 241 -22.91 1.82 -9.35
CA LYS A 241 -24.07 1.80 -10.23
C LYS A 241 -23.76 2.23 -11.67
N ASP A 242 -22.63 2.88 -11.89
CA ASP A 242 -22.16 3.28 -13.22
C ASP A 242 -20.73 2.74 -13.50
N PRO A 243 -20.60 1.44 -13.79
CA PRO A 243 -19.31 0.82 -14.06
C PRO A 243 -18.64 1.38 -15.34
N ASP A 244 -19.41 1.95 -16.26
CA ASP A 244 -18.88 2.56 -17.47
C ASP A 244 -18.16 3.88 -17.18
N GLN A 245 -18.62 4.64 -16.20
CA GLN A 245 -17.91 5.83 -15.72
C GLN A 245 -16.52 5.47 -15.19
N VAL A 246 -16.44 4.46 -14.33
CA VAL A 246 -15.17 4.00 -13.76
C VAL A 246 -14.23 3.47 -14.85
N ARG A 247 -14.76 2.73 -15.81
CA ARG A 247 -13.99 2.24 -16.97
C ARG A 247 -13.40 3.39 -17.78
N LYS A 248 -14.20 4.41 -18.12
CA LYS A 248 -13.74 5.58 -18.86
C LYS A 248 -12.62 6.34 -18.13
N ILE A 249 -12.71 6.47 -16.80
CA ILE A 249 -11.65 7.07 -15.98
C ILE A 249 -10.35 6.28 -16.11
N ILE A 250 -10.42 4.95 -16.02
CA ILE A 250 -9.24 4.08 -16.17
C ILE A 250 -8.68 4.16 -17.59
N GLU A 251 -9.51 4.11 -18.63
CA GLU A 251 -9.10 4.20 -20.03
C GLU A 251 -8.41 5.54 -20.33
N TYR A 252 -8.98 6.64 -19.85
CA TYR A 252 -8.36 7.95 -19.95
C TYR A 252 -7.01 8.00 -19.24
N GLY A 253 -6.95 7.46 -18.00
CA GLY A 253 -5.71 7.36 -17.23
C GLY A 253 -4.65 6.51 -17.92
N ASN A 254 -5.03 5.38 -18.52
CA ASN A 254 -4.13 4.53 -19.31
C ASN A 254 -3.53 5.30 -20.49
N ALA A 255 -4.34 6.03 -21.24
CA ALA A 255 -3.88 6.82 -22.37
C ALA A 255 -2.92 7.95 -21.94
N LYS A 256 -3.25 8.65 -20.84
CA LYS A 256 -2.40 9.71 -20.26
C LYS A 256 -1.08 9.14 -19.76
N ALA A 257 -1.11 8.02 -19.03
CA ALA A 257 0.09 7.36 -18.51
C ALA A 257 1.00 6.86 -19.65
N ARG A 258 0.43 6.22 -20.69
CA ARG A 258 1.19 5.79 -21.87
C ARG A 258 1.88 6.96 -22.58
N LYS A 259 1.22 8.09 -22.72
CA LYS A 259 1.83 9.29 -23.32
C LYS A 259 3.06 9.74 -22.57
N VAL A 260 3.01 9.78 -21.23
CA VAL A 260 4.14 10.22 -20.39
C VAL A 260 5.25 9.16 -20.40
N ALA A 261 4.91 7.91 -20.13
CA ALA A 261 5.88 6.81 -20.10
C ALA A 261 6.54 6.61 -21.46
N GLY A 262 5.78 6.77 -22.58
CA GLY A 262 6.30 6.69 -23.93
C GLY A 262 7.31 7.79 -24.26
N ALA A 263 7.07 9.01 -23.78
CA ALA A 263 8.05 10.09 -23.94
C ALA A 263 9.34 9.78 -23.16
N THR A 264 9.21 9.33 -21.92
CA THR A 264 10.36 8.93 -21.10
C THR A 264 11.14 7.79 -21.74
N LEU A 265 10.44 6.75 -22.21
CA LEU A 265 11.07 5.60 -22.87
C LEU A 265 11.81 5.99 -24.15
N LYS A 266 11.23 6.89 -24.95
CA LYS A 266 11.89 7.43 -26.15
C LYS A 266 13.21 8.11 -25.79
N ASP A 267 13.18 9.02 -24.81
CA ASP A 267 14.39 9.72 -24.35
C ASP A 267 15.45 8.73 -23.83
N VAL A 268 15.03 7.70 -23.09
CA VAL A 268 15.94 6.65 -22.57
C VAL A 268 16.60 5.88 -23.71
N ARG A 269 15.85 5.49 -24.74
CA ARG A 269 16.40 4.83 -25.93
C ARG A 269 17.41 5.72 -26.65
N ASP A 270 17.11 7.00 -26.80
CA ASP A 270 18.01 7.98 -27.44
C ASP A 270 19.31 8.13 -26.63
N ILE A 271 19.20 8.27 -25.29
CA ILE A 271 20.36 8.34 -24.37
C ILE A 271 21.21 7.06 -24.43
N MET A 272 20.57 5.89 -24.51
CA MET A 272 21.27 4.60 -24.61
C MET A 272 21.84 4.32 -26.00
N GLY A 273 21.68 5.21 -26.96
CA GLY A 273 22.14 5.05 -28.33
C GLY A 273 21.32 4.02 -29.15
N MET A 274 20.12 3.71 -28.71
CA MET A 274 19.19 2.83 -29.43
C MET A 274 18.45 3.65 -30.48
N THR A 275 18.94 3.65 -31.70
CA THR A 275 18.32 4.39 -32.82
C THR A 275 16.95 3.82 -33.16
N ASN A 276 15.96 4.69 -33.34
CA ASN A 276 14.67 4.30 -33.91
C ASN A 276 14.88 3.99 -35.41
N TRP A 277 14.65 2.73 -35.75
CA TRP A 277 14.60 2.27 -37.15
C TRP A 277 13.20 2.46 -37.70
#